data_94b744e0c4892e2ff7d37370ffa2c913
#
_entry.id   94b744e0c4892e2ff7d37370ffa2c913
#
_cell.length_a   1.000
_cell.length_b   1.000
_cell.length_c   1.000
_cell.angle_alpha   90.00
_cell.angle_beta   90.00
_cell.angle_gamma   90.00
#
_symmetry.space_group_name_H-M   'P 1'
#
loop_
_entity.id
_entity.type
_entity.pdbx_description
1 polymer ?
#
loop_
_entity_poly.entity_id
_entity_poly.type
_entity_poly.pdbx_seq_one_letter_code
_entity_poly.pdbx_strand_id
1 'polypeptide(L)'
;MSQLATQPFYGTYRAQPAPSTFAFAVRHSAAFWFRGSLSEVAATLRADDDGLVLVGFADVESISVFEPAAMRASVLGPEFFDAGQHSRITFRSTELRLDENGCLELDGELTMKGITRPIAATGHYAGPRWAAFGEIAGLELRATIDRRDFGFHWQMQLPDGGDAVGWDVQIEIDLLLIREDANRDG
;
A
#
# COMPACT_ATOMS: atom_id res chain seq x y z
N MET A 1 21.12 4.46 26.72
CA MET A 1 21.98 4.40 25.51
C MET A 1 21.23 3.53 24.52
N SER A 2 20.53 4.16 23.56
CA SER A 2 19.80 3.45 22.52
C SER A 2 20.83 2.83 21.58
N GLN A 3 20.95 1.51 21.55
CA GLN A 3 21.69 0.85 20.47
C GLN A 3 20.93 1.15 19.18
N LEU A 4 21.59 1.80 18.25
CA LEU A 4 21.12 1.89 16.87
C LEU A 4 21.02 0.43 16.36
N ALA A 5 19.80 -0.03 16.14
CA ALA A 5 19.58 -1.32 15.53
C ALA A 5 20.33 -1.32 14.19
N THR A 6 21.18 -2.31 13.99
CA THR A 6 21.91 -2.45 12.72
C THR A 6 20.88 -2.69 11.64
N GLN A 7 20.74 -1.77 10.69
CA GLN A 7 19.82 -1.87 9.57
C GLN A 7 20.06 -3.19 8.83
N PRO A 8 19.05 -4.08 8.74
CA PRO A 8 19.27 -5.41 8.16
C PRO A 8 19.33 -5.39 6.64
N PHE A 9 18.82 -4.32 6.00
CA PHE A 9 18.76 -4.18 4.55
C PHE A 9 19.95 -3.40 4.02
N TYR A 10 20.41 -3.77 2.83
CA TYR A 10 21.41 -3.03 2.08
C TYR A 10 21.22 -3.22 0.57
N GLY A 11 21.22 -2.12 -0.19
CA GLY A 11 21.00 -2.10 -1.63
C GLY A 11 19.54 -1.90 -2.02
N THR A 12 19.17 -2.37 -3.18
CA THR A 12 17.83 -2.18 -3.75
C THR A 12 17.08 -3.49 -3.81
N TYR A 13 15.85 -3.48 -3.31
CA TYR A 13 14.93 -4.62 -3.33
C TYR A 13 13.68 -4.24 -4.12
N ARG A 14 13.20 -5.15 -4.99
CA ARG A 14 11.96 -4.96 -5.73
C ARG A 14 10.90 -5.96 -5.33
N ALA A 15 9.68 -5.48 -5.17
CA ALA A 15 8.53 -6.33 -4.94
C ALA A 15 8.25 -7.23 -6.14
N GLN A 16 7.99 -8.50 -5.85
CA GLN A 16 7.52 -9.45 -6.86
C GLN A 16 6.00 -9.32 -6.97
N PRO A 17 5.45 -9.04 -8.16
CA PRO A 17 4.02 -8.75 -8.29
C PRO A 17 3.12 -9.91 -7.85
N ALA A 18 3.42 -11.14 -8.28
CA ALA A 18 2.54 -12.28 -8.05
C ALA A 18 2.29 -12.64 -6.57
N PRO A 19 3.33 -12.71 -5.70
CA PRO A 19 3.10 -12.98 -4.27
C PRO A 19 2.85 -11.73 -3.43
N SER A 20 2.99 -10.51 -4.00
CA SER A 20 2.70 -9.27 -3.28
C SER A 20 1.24 -8.90 -3.41
N THR A 21 0.67 -8.36 -2.34
CA THR A 21 -0.73 -7.92 -2.33
C THR A 21 -0.85 -6.47 -1.90
N PHE A 22 -1.80 -5.77 -2.50
CA PHE A 22 -2.27 -4.47 -2.07
C PHE A 22 -3.78 -4.57 -1.91
N ALA A 23 -4.25 -4.68 -0.67
CA ALA A 23 -5.64 -4.91 -0.35
C ALA A 23 -6.21 -3.73 0.47
N PHE A 24 -7.52 -3.58 0.40
CA PHE A 24 -8.25 -2.61 1.19
C PHE A 24 -9.56 -3.19 1.71
N ALA A 25 -10.05 -2.62 2.80
CA ALA A 25 -11.36 -2.94 3.34
C ALA A 25 -12.07 -1.68 3.82
N VAL A 26 -13.37 -1.59 3.55
CA VAL A 26 -14.23 -0.50 3.99
C VAL A 26 -15.55 -1.06 4.53
N ARG A 27 -16.10 -0.46 5.59
CA ARG A 27 -17.43 -0.83 6.10
C ARG A 27 -18.49 -0.44 5.10
N HIS A 28 -19.41 -1.38 4.82
CA HIS A 28 -20.58 -1.13 4.00
C HIS A 28 -21.84 -1.36 4.84
N SER A 29 -22.72 -0.35 4.87
CA SER A 29 -23.99 -0.33 5.61
C SER A 29 -23.83 -0.74 7.09
N ALA A 30 -22.70 -0.42 7.71
CA ALA A 30 -22.29 -0.86 9.05
C ALA A 30 -22.35 -2.40 9.29
N ALA A 31 -22.81 -3.17 8.31
CA ALA A 31 -23.13 -4.59 8.43
C ALA A 31 -21.96 -5.51 8.08
N PHE A 32 -21.20 -5.19 7.02
CA PHE A 32 -20.12 -6.05 6.56
C PHE A 32 -18.91 -5.26 6.06
N TRP A 33 -17.79 -5.95 5.88
CA TRP A 33 -16.60 -5.42 5.27
C TRP A 33 -16.60 -5.71 3.78
N PHE A 34 -16.67 -4.65 2.97
CA PHE A 34 -16.31 -4.75 1.57
C PHE A 34 -14.79 -4.79 1.44
N ARG A 35 -14.27 -5.79 0.74
CA ARG A 35 -12.82 -5.96 0.52
C ARG A 35 -12.52 -5.99 -0.96
N GLY A 36 -11.42 -5.38 -1.32
CA GLY A 36 -10.89 -5.39 -2.67
C GLY A 36 -9.36 -5.38 -2.65
N SER A 37 -8.77 -5.55 -3.81
CA SER A 37 -7.32 -5.49 -4.01
C SER A 37 -7.00 -4.84 -5.35
N LEU A 38 -5.74 -4.42 -5.49
CA LEU A 38 -5.17 -4.00 -6.77
C LEU A 38 -4.08 -5.01 -7.15
N SER A 39 -4.07 -5.48 -8.38
CA SER A 39 -3.17 -6.53 -8.87
C SER A 39 -1.94 -5.98 -9.59
N GLU A 40 -2.05 -4.82 -10.23
CA GLU A 40 -0.93 -4.14 -10.89
C GLU A 40 -0.23 -3.20 -9.91
N VAL A 41 0.69 -3.77 -9.15
CA VAL A 41 1.43 -3.06 -8.10
C VAL A 41 2.93 -3.19 -8.31
N ALA A 42 3.66 -2.13 -7.96
CA ALA A 42 5.11 -2.17 -7.89
C ALA A 42 5.60 -1.43 -6.65
N ALA A 43 6.63 -1.97 -6.01
CA ALA A 43 7.30 -1.32 -4.90
C ALA A 43 8.80 -1.59 -4.95
N THR A 44 9.56 -0.60 -4.48
CA THR A 44 11.02 -0.67 -4.37
C THR A 44 11.44 -0.16 -3.00
N LEU A 45 12.18 -0.96 -2.27
CA LEU A 45 12.86 -0.58 -1.04
C LEU A 45 14.33 -0.31 -1.37
N ARG A 46 14.80 0.88 -1.08
CA ARG A 46 16.22 1.26 -1.13
C ARG A 46 16.76 1.38 0.27
N ALA A 47 17.91 0.77 0.48
CA ALA A 47 18.63 0.76 1.74
C ALA A 47 20.08 1.18 1.50
N ASP A 48 20.46 2.32 2.03
CA ASP A 48 21.80 2.89 1.93
C ASP A 48 22.22 3.52 3.27
N ASP A 49 23.34 4.22 3.28
CA ASP A 49 23.88 4.87 4.47
C ASP A 49 22.99 6.02 4.99
N ASP A 50 22.11 6.58 4.14
CA ASP A 50 21.16 7.64 4.50
C ASP A 50 19.86 7.06 5.08
N GLY A 51 19.63 5.75 4.99
CA GLY A 51 18.50 5.06 5.59
C GLY A 51 17.71 4.19 4.62
N LEU A 52 16.42 4.02 4.95
CA LEU A 52 15.47 3.19 4.21
C LEU A 52 14.43 4.06 3.51
N VAL A 53 14.22 3.84 2.22
CA VAL A 53 13.17 4.51 1.46
C VAL A 53 12.34 3.47 0.71
N LEU A 54 11.04 3.42 1.00
CA LEU A 54 10.07 2.62 0.27
C LEU A 54 9.29 3.52 -0.68
N VAL A 55 9.27 3.17 -1.95
CA VAL A 55 8.42 3.81 -2.97
C VAL A 55 7.59 2.77 -3.67
N GLY A 56 6.37 3.12 -4.06
CA GLY A 56 5.50 2.19 -4.77
C GLY A 56 4.36 2.88 -5.50
N PHE A 57 3.72 2.10 -6.35
CA PHE A 57 2.46 2.50 -6.97
C PHE A 57 1.53 1.29 -7.16
N ALA A 58 0.24 1.58 -7.29
CA ALA A 58 -0.78 0.65 -7.72
C ALA A 58 -1.57 1.27 -8.87
N ASP A 59 -1.84 0.48 -9.91
CA ASP A 59 -2.68 0.91 -11.03
C ASP A 59 -4.15 0.78 -10.65
N VAL A 60 -4.90 1.86 -10.76
CA VAL A 60 -6.31 1.92 -10.33
C VAL A 60 -7.20 0.99 -11.13
N GLU A 61 -6.94 0.81 -12.43
CA GLU A 61 -7.74 -0.08 -13.27
C GLU A 61 -7.58 -1.55 -12.90
N SER A 62 -6.52 -1.91 -12.15
CA SER A 62 -6.30 -3.28 -11.66
C SER A 62 -7.15 -3.66 -10.45
N ILE A 63 -8.09 -2.80 -10.04
CA ILE A 63 -8.95 -3.06 -8.88
C ILE A 63 -9.85 -4.28 -9.09
N SER A 64 -9.96 -5.13 -8.06
CA SER A 64 -10.66 -6.42 -8.10
C SER A 64 -12.19 -6.33 -8.09
N VAL A 65 -12.78 -5.15 -8.27
CA VAL A 65 -14.22 -4.95 -8.41
C VAL A 65 -14.62 -5.21 -9.85
N PHE A 66 -15.08 -6.41 -10.16
CA PHE A 66 -15.41 -6.81 -11.54
C PHE A 66 -16.92 -6.85 -11.81
N GLU A 67 -17.72 -7.24 -10.81
CA GLU A 67 -19.14 -7.44 -10.96
C GLU A 67 -19.95 -6.78 -9.81
N PRO A 68 -21.09 -6.19 -10.09
CA PRO A 68 -21.62 -5.95 -11.44
C PRO A 68 -20.82 -4.87 -12.19
N ALA A 69 -20.83 -4.91 -13.53
CA ALA A 69 -20.09 -3.94 -14.36
C ALA A 69 -20.41 -2.47 -14.04
N ALA A 70 -21.65 -2.18 -13.62
CA ALA A 70 -22.05 -0.85 -13.19
C ALA A 70 -21.30 -0.42 -11.92
N MET A 71 -21.03 -1.31 -10.96
CA MET A 71 -20.25 -1.01 -9.77
C MET A 71 -18.80 -0.69 -10.14
N ARG A 72 -18.20 -1.50 -11.02
CA ARG A 72 -16.86 -1.23 -11.51
C ARG A 72 -16.77 0.15 -12.17
N ALA A 73 -17.71 0.48 -13.06
CA ALA A 73 -17.76 1.78 -13.73
C ALA A 73 -17.89 2.93 -12.72
N SER A 74 -18.70 2.77 -11.68
CA SER A 74 -18.83 3.77 -10.61
C SER A 74 -17.51 3.94 -9.84
N VAL A 75 -16.86 2.83 -9.44
CA VAL A 75 -15.62 2.87 -8.68
C VAL A 75 -14.48 3.52 -9.49
N LEU A 76 -14.39 3.26 -10.78
CA LEU A 76 -13.40 3.88 -11.66
C LEU A 76 -13.78 5.30 -12.09
N GLY A 77 -15.03 5.70 -11.89
CA GLY A 77 -15.57 6.98 -12.30
C GLY A 77 -15.15 8.16 -11.40
N PRO A 78 -15.57 9.38 -11.78
CA PRO A 78 -15.12 10.64 -11.16
C PRO A 78 -15.55 10.80 -9.69
N GLU A 79 -16.63 10.15 -9.26
CA GLU A 79 -17.09 10.19 -7.86
C GLU A 79 -16.20 9.39 -6.92
N PHE A 80 -15.44 8.41 -7.47
CA PHE A 80 -14.48 7.60 -6.74
C PHE A 80 -13.06 7.86 -7.23
N PHE A 81 -12.43 6.91 -7.93
CA PHE A 81 -11.01 7.02 -8.29
C PHE A 81 -10.72 7.99 -9.43
N ASP A 82 -11.69 8.28 -10.29
CA ASP A 82 -11.48 9.09 -11.51
C ASP A 82 -10.29 8.57 -12.32
N ALA A 83 -10.30 7.27 -12.61
CA ALA A 83 -9.19 6.55 -13.22
C ALA A 83 -8.74 7.14 -14.57
N GLY A 84 -9.67 7.77 -15.29
CA GLY A 84 -9.36 8.46 -16.55
C GLY A 84 -8.43 9.67 -16.39
N GLN A 85 -8.43 10.31 -15.23
CA GLN A 85 -7.54 11.43 -14.89
C GLN A 85 -6.41 10.99 -13.96
N HIS A 86 -6.63 10.00 -13.13
CA HIS A 86 -5.75 9.55 -12.07
C HIS A 86 -5.57 8.03 -12.10
N SER A 87 -4.75 7.55 -13.03
CA SER A 87 -4.57 6.10 -13.27
C SER A 87 -3.82 5.36 -12.15
N ARG A 88 -3.15 6.08 -11.25
CA ARG A 88 -2.30 5.46 -10.23
C ARG A 88 -2.50 6.04 -8.84
N ILE A 89 -2.38 5.15 -7.86
CA ILE A 89 -2.11 5.47 -6.46
C ILE A 89 -0.60 5.38 -6.29
N THR A 90 0.04 6.38 -5.69
CA THR A 90 1.48 6.38 -5.46
C THR A 90 1.80 6.61 -4.00
N PHE A 91 2.90 6.02 -3.55
CA PHE A 91 3.39 6.14 -2.18
C PHE A 91 4.90 6.36 -2.15
N ARG A 92 5.35 7.18 -1.19
CA ARG A 92 6.77 7.36 -0.84
C ARG A 92 6.92 7.52 0.66
N SER A 93 7.76 6.70 1.29
CA SER A 93 8.09 6.87 2.70
C SER A 93 8.95 8.13 2.91
N THR A 94 8.68 8.84 4.00
CA THR A 94 9.53 9.92 4.53
C THR A 94 10.40 9.41 5.65
N GLU A 95 9.92 8.40 6.39
CA GLU A 95 10.67 7.72 7.43
C GLU A 95 10.25 6.26 7.49
N LEU A 96 11.20 5.35 7.70
CA LEU A 96 10.95 3.93 7.89
C LEU A 96 11.85 3.44 9.03
N ARG A 97 11.23 2.97 10.10
CA ARG A 97 11.89 2.51 11.32
C ARG A 97 11.66 1.02 11.50
N LEU A 98 12.73 0.31 11.80
CA LEU A 98 12.73 -1.13 12.08
C LEU A 98 13.23 -1.37 13.48
N ASP A 99 12.63 -2.31 14.20
CA ASP A 99 13.12 -2.74 15.50
C ASP A 99 13.71 -4.16 15.47
N GLU A 100 14.36 -4.57 16.55
CA GLU A 100 15.00 -5.88 16.66
C GLU A 100 13.99 -7.04 16.74
N ASN A 101 12.72 -6.76 17.00
CA ASN A 101 11.65 -7.75 17.12
C ASN A 101 10.93 -8.00 15.79
N GLY A 102 11.37 -7.35 14.71
CA GLY A 102 10.73 -7.45 13.41
C GLY A 102 9.53 -6.53 13.22
N CYS A 103 9.32 -5.55 14.12
CA CYS A 103 8.29 -4.54 13.94
C CYS A 103 8.78 -3.44 13.00
N LEU A 104 7.83 -2.88 12.27
CA LEU A 104 8.05 -1.83 11.30
C LEU A 104 7.07 -0.69 11.54
N GLU A 105 7.59 0.53 11.59
CA GLU A 105 6.81 1.77 11.56
C GLU A 105 7.23 2.59 10.35
N LEU A 106 6.26 3.17 9.66
CA LEU A 106 6.50 3.90 8.44
C LEU A 106 5.63 5.16 8.41
N ASP A 107 6.27 6.29 8.16
CA ASP A 107 5.62 7.54 7.80
C ASP A 107 5.89 7.84 6.33
N GLY A 108 4.92 8.42 5.63
CA GLY A 108 5.08 8.70 4.21
C GLY A 108 3.95 9.52 3.63
N GLU A 109 4.02 9.71 2.34
CA GLU A 109 3.04 10.44 1.54
C GLU A 109 2.33 9.48 0.59
N LEU A 110 1.01 9.46 0.70
CA LEU A 110 0.12 8.73 -0.21
C LEU A 110 -0.58 9.71 -1.14
N THR A 111 -0.55 9.42 -2.42
CA THR A 111 -1.26 10.21 -3.43
C THR A 111 -2.34 9.35 -4.08
N MET A 112 -3.58 9.79 -3.97
CA MET A 112 -4.74 9.23 -4.66
C MET A 112 -5.58 10.34 -5.26
N LYS A 113 -6.15 10.12 -6.42
CA LYS A 113 -7.01 11.10 -7.11
C LYS A 113 -6.37 12.49 -7.20
N GLY A 114 -5.04 12.54 -7.41
CA GLY A 114 -4.27 13.78 -7.46
C GLY A 114 -4.06 14.51 -6.14
N ILE A 115 -4.54 13.96 -5.02
CA ILE A 115 -4.40 14.54 -3.68
C ILE A 115 -3.36 13.76 -2.90
N THR A 116 -2.36 14.46 -2.37
CA THR A 116 -1.32 13.89 -1.51
C THR A 116 -1.60 14.19 -0.05
N ARG A 117 -1.49 13.16 0.80
CA ARG A 117 -1.64 13.28 2.25
C ARG A 117 -0.56 12.49 2.98
N PRO A 118 -0.11 12.97 4.15
CA PRO A 118 0.71 12.16 5.03
C PRO A 118 -0.09 11.00 5.57
N ILE A 119 0.55 9.83 5.63
CA ILE A 119 -0.01 8.63 6.27
C ILE A 119 1.04 7.98 7.16
N ALA A 120 0.57 7.28 8.18
CA ALA A 120 1.37 6.39 9.00
C ALA A 120 0.91 4.95 8.80
N ALA A 121 1.85 4.02 8.75
CA ALA A 121 1.59 2.59 8.70
C ALA A 121 2.46 1.87 9.74
N THR A 122 1.95 0.75 10.21
CA THR A 122 2.70 -0.15 11.10
C THR A 122 2.67 -1.56 10.52
N GLY A 123 3.59 -2.39 10.95
CA GLY A 123 3.60 -3.77 10.49
C GLY A 123 4.79 -4.56 10.95
N HIS A 124 5.18 -5.53 10.14
CA HIS A 124 6.29 -6.42 10.41
C HIS A 124 7.20 -6.53 9.20
N TYR A 125 8.46 -6.86 9.47
CA TYR A 125 9.39 -7.22 8.44
C TYR A 125 10.05 -8.57 8.73
N ALA A 126 10.32 -9.31 7.66
CA ALA A 126 11.25 -10.43 7.70
C ALA A 126 12.55 -9.99 7.02
N GLY A 127 13.64 -10.01 7.76
CA GLY A 127 14.94 -9.56 7.28
C GLY A 127 15.45 -10.39 6.10
N PRO A 128 16.47 -9.89 5.41
CA PRO A 128 17.04 -10.57 4.24
C PRO A 128 17.50 -11.99 4.56
N ARG A 129 17.14 -12.91 3.68
CA ARG A 129 17.60 -14.31 3.71
C ARG A 129 17.82 -14.83 2.29
N TRP A 130 18.76 -15.75 2.13
CA TRP A 130 18.98 -16.39 0.85
C TRP A 130 17.93 -17.46 0.56
N ALA A 131 17.36 -17.42 -0.65
CA ALA A 131 16.46 -18.41 -1.22
C ALA A 131 17.02 -18.92 -2.55
N ALA A 132 16.35 -19.87 -3.20
CA ALA A 132 16.80 -20.46 -4.47
C ALA A 132 16.93 -19.43 -5.61
N PHE A 133 16.24 -18.32 -5.53
CA PHE A 133 16.18 -17.27 -6.56
C PHE A 133 16.79 -15.93 -6.12
N GLY A 134 17.61 -15.93 -5.07
CA GLY A 134 18.33 -14.75 -4.57
C GLY A 134 18.03 -14.39 -3.14
N GLU A 135 18.49 -13.22 -2.73
CA GLU A 135 18.22 -12.67 -1.39
C GLU A 135 16.83 -12.08 -1.36
N ILE A 136 16.00 -12.59 -0.46
CA ILE A 136 14.60 -12.18 -0.30
C ILE A 136 14.34 -11.55 1.05
N ALA A 137 13.31 -10.71 1.12
CA ALA A 137 12.80 -10.12 2.34
C ALA A 137 11.27 -9.97 2.25
N GLY A 138 10.60 -9.78 3.40
CA GLY A 138 9.17 -9.54 3.48
C GLY A 138 8.87 -8.25 4.21
N LEU A 139 7.86 -7.50 3.74
CA LEU A 139 7.25 -6.40 4.49
C LEU A 139 5.75 -6.59 4.52
N GLU A 140 5.17 -6.51 5.71
CA GLU A 140 3.73 -6.46 5.96
C GLU A 140 3.40 -5.09 6.53
N LEU A 141 2.45 -4.37 5.93
CA LEU A 141 2.08 -3.01 6.30
C LEU A 141 0.57 -2.89 6.46
N ARG A 142 0.15 -2.17 7.46
CA ARG A 142 -1.26 -1.84 7.72
C ARG A 142 -1.40 -0.36 8.03
N ALA A 143 -2.39 0.25 7.42
CA ALA A 143 -2.76 1.64 7.64
C ALA A 143 -4.28 1.80 7.66
N THR A 144 -4.75 2.85 8.28
CA THR A 144 -6.14 3.30 8.16
C THR A 144 -6.14 4.75 7.70
N ILE A 145 -6.91 5.05 6.67
CA ILE A 145 -7.04 6.39 6.11
C ILE A 145 -8.51 6.81 6.11
N ASP A 146 -8.75 8.11 6.24
CA ASP A 146 -10.06 8.69 5.93
C ASP A 146 -10.14 8.98 4.43
N ARG A 147 -11.06 8.34 3.73
CA ARG A 147 -11.20 8.51 2.28
C ARG A 147 -11.58 9.93 1.85
N ARG A 148 -12.15 10.73 2.76
CA ARG A 148 -12.50 12.15 2.50
C ARG A 148 -11.26 13.00 2.28
N ASP A 149 -10.15 12.68 2.94
CA ASP A 149 -8.88 13.40 2.79
C ASP A 149 -8.34 13.33 1.36
N PHE A 150 -8.78 12.33 0.59
CA PHE A 150 -8.43 12.12 -0.82
C PHE A 150 -9.56 12.45 -1.80
N GLY A 151 -10.60 13.17 -1.34
CA GLY A 151 -11.69 13.62 -2.18
C GLY A 151 -12.74 12.55 -2.53
N PHE A 152 -12.80 11.44 -1.80
CA PHE A 152 -13.84 10.43 -1.97
C PHE A 152 -15.03 10.75 -1.08
N HIS A 153 -15.90 11.64 -1.55
CA HIS A 153 -17.06 12.16 -0.79
C HIS A 153 -18.36 11.45 -1.10
N TRP A 154 -18.39 10.58 -2.13
CA TRP A 154 -19.63 9.88 -2.47
C TRP A 154 -20.21 9.14 -1.26
N GLN A 155 -21.50 9.31 -1.05
CA GLN A 155 -22.23 8.69 0.04
C GLN A 155 -23.70 8.51 -0.34
N MET A 156 -24.30 7.47 0.17
CA MET A 156 -25.72 7.23 0.15
C MET A 156 -26.19 7.03 1.59
N GLN A 157 -27.27 7.73 1.96
CA GLN A 157 -27.87 7.55 3.27
C GLN A 157 -28.76 6.32 3.30
N LEU A 158 -28.64 5.54 4.36
CA LEU A 158 -29.53 4.42 4.63
C LEU A 158 -30.86 4.92 5.19
N PRO A 159 -31.96 4.13 5.12
CA PRO A 159 -33.26 4.50 5.65
C PRO A 159 -33.25 4.82 7.15
N ASP A 160 -32.31 4.28 7.91
CA ASP A 160 -32.10 4.52 9.33
C ASP A 160 -31.23 5.76 9.63
N GLY A 161 -30.79 6.48 8.58
CA GLY A 161 -29.94 7.67 8.68
C GLY A 161 -28.44 7.39 8.73
N GLY A 162 -28.04 6.13 8.65
CA GLY A 162 -26.61 5.74 8.59
C GLY A 162 -25.98 5.90 7.21
N ASP A 163 -24.65 5.89 7.16
CA ASP A 163 -23.88 5.96 5.93
C ASP A 163 -23.76 4.58 5.25
N ALA A 164 -23.97 4.53 3.93
CA ALA A 164 -23.83 3.28 3.18
C ALA A 164 -22.37 2.82 3.09
N VAL A 165 -21.40 3.74 3.01
CA VAL A 165 -19.97 3.40 2.91
C VAL A 165 -19.21 4.14 4.00
N GLY A 166 -18.47 3.40 4.82
CA GLY A 166 -17.64 3.96 5.89
C GLY A 166 -16.61 4.98 5.35
N TRP A 167 -16.19 5.88 6.22
CA TRP A 167 -15.18 6.89 5.89
C TRP A 167 -13.77 6.34 6.04
N ASP A 168 -13.57 5.46 7.01
CA ASP A 168 -12.28 4.81 7.26
C ASP A 168 -12.08 3.64 6.31
N VAL A 169 -10.94 3.63 5.63
CA VAL A 169 -10.49 2.55 4.76
C VAL A 169 -9.25 1.92 5.37
N GLN A 170 -9.32 0.62 5.64
CA GLN A 170 -8.17 -0.17 6.05
C GLN A 170 -7.36 -0.56 4.82
N ILE A 171 -6.05 -0.39 4.89
CA ILE A 171 -5.09 -0.77 3.85
C ILE A 171 -4.20 -1.86 4.42
N GLU A 172 -4.01 -2.93 3.64
CA GLU A 172 -3.12 -4.04 3.94
C GLU A 172 -2.21 -4.27 2.74
N ILE A 173 -0.91 -4.28 3.00
CA ILE A 173 0.12 -4.47 1.97
C ILE A 173 1.07 -5.55 2.44
N ASP A 174 1.23 -6.60 1.64
CA ASP A 174 2.20 -7.67 1.85
C ASP A 174 3.15 -7.70 0.66
N LEU A 175 4.44 -7.49 0.88
CA LEU A 175 5.45 -7.45 -0.16
C LEU A 175 6.45 -8.59 0.01
N LEU A 176 6.62 -9.40 -1.03
CA LEU A 176 7.82 -10.20 -1.21
C LEU A 176 8.83 -9.40 -2.01
N LEU A 177 9.94 -9.07 -1.40
CA LEU A 177 11.03 -8.27 -1.96
C LEU A 177 12.18 -9.19 -2.38
N ILE A 178 12.73 -8.95 -3.56
CA ILE A 178 13.97 -9.61 -4.03
C ILE A 178 15.01 -8.53 -4.25
N ARG A 179 16.24 -8.77 -3.73
CA ARG A 179 17.37 -7.88 -3.94
C ARG A 179 17.81 -7.88 -5.39
N GLU A 180 18.00 -6.70 -5.95
CA GLU A 180 18.65 -6.55 -7.24
C GLU A 180 20.14 -6.82 -7.08
N ASP A 181 20.66 -7.78 -7.83
CA ASP A 181 22.11 -7.98 -7.91
C ASP A 181 22.73 -6.75 -8.59
N ALA A 182 23.69 -6.14 -7.93
CA ALA A 182 24.44 -4.98 -8.46
C ALA A 182 25.25 -5.31 -9.75
N ASN A 183 25.07 -6.51 -10.33
CA ASN A 183 25.96 -7.01 -11.38
C ASN A 183 25.21 -7.84 -12.44
N ARG A 184 24.22 -7.25 -13.11
CA ARG A 184 23.66 -7.81 -14.36
C ARG A 184 23.85 -6.92 -15.59
N ASP A 185 24.82 -5.99 -15.55
CA ASP A 185 25.33 -5.27 -16.72
C ASP A 185 26.81 -5.61 -16.89
N GLY A 186 27.06 -6.73 -17.56
CA GLY A 186 28.37 -7.19 -18.01
C GLY A 186 28.24 -7.85 -19.35
#